data_eb311303228b0fa958976dcb392a6686
#
_entry.id   eb311303228b0fa958976dcb392a6686
#
_cell.length_a   1.000
_cell.length_b   1.000
_cell.length_c   1.000
_cell.angle_alpha   90.00
_cell.angle_beta   90.00
_cell.angle_gamma   90.00
#
_symmetry.space_group_name_H-M   'P 1'
#
loop_
_entity.id
_entity.type
_entity.pdbx_description
1 polymer ?
#
loop_
_entity_poly.entity_id
_entity_poly.type
_entity_poly.pdbx_seq_one_letter_code
_entity_poly.pdbx_strand_id
1 'polypeptide(L)'
;LSNTNSWSPYFEKPNVFLPYLSHGTHNLEIEVLDLNAGKSTVFSVLKIKISAPFWLAWWFILLLISLIFGSTFYFIIQSKRKAKEKALIQKRIAETKLEALLSQMNPHFTFNAMNAIQNYIINNDTLNSIHFIGEFSKLMRKTLENSSKPTIPLEEEIDYLKTYVSIENMRFNNLVAVEFRIDETVDTFTPVPTMLLQPFVENVFVHAFNASHSNPKLLISFEIEN
;
A
#
# COMPACT_ATOMS: atom_id res chain seq x y z
N LEU A 1 -58.38 -29.67 2.79
CA LEU A 1 -58.44 -30.65 3.37
C LEU A 1 -57.41 -31.68 3.02
N SER A 2 -56.33 -31.59 3.69
CA SER A 2 -55.20 -32.48 3.62
C SER A 2 -55.56 -33.81 4.28
N ASN A 3 -55.55 -34.90 3.54
CA ASN A 3 -55.40 -36.27 4.03
C ASN A 3 -56.19 -36.72 5.27
N THR A 4 -57.18 -35.96 5.68
CA THR A 4 -58.10 -36.37 6.73
C THR A 4 -59.42 -36.76 6.07
N ASN A 5 -59.75 -38.01 6.14
CA ASN A 5 -61.04 -38.59 5.74
C ASN A 5 -62.19 -38.03 6.61
N SER A 6 -62.18 -36.74 6.93
CA SER A 6 -63.18 -36.10 7.74
C SER A 6 -64.12 -35.28 6.85
N TRP A 7 -65.38 -35.69 6.78
CA TRP A 7 -66.43 -34.95 6.15
C TRP A 7 -66.73 -33.67 6.96
N SER A 8 -66.99 -32.57 6.21
CA SER A 8 -67.52 -31.36 6.84
C SER A 8 -69.00 -31.59 7.22
N PRO A 9 -69.53 -30.83 8.20
CA PRO A 9 -71.00 -30.88 8.46
C PRO A 9 -71.78 -30.54 7.22
N TYR A 10 -73.03 -31.09 7.13
CA TYR A 10 -73.94 -30.77 6.02
C TYR A 10 -74.30 -29.27 6.03
N PHE A 11 -74.31 -28.68 4.84
CA PHE A 11 -74.63 -27.28 4.63
C PHE A 11 -75.88 -27.16 3.76
N GLU A 12 -76.80 -26.29 4.13
CA GLU A 12 -77.99 -25.94 3.31
C GLU A 12 -77.67 -24.95 2.19
N LYS A 13 -76.49 -24.32 2.23
CA LYS A 13 -76.10 -23.31 1.25
C LYS A 13 -75.13 -23.88 0.20
N PRO A 14 -75.28 -23.48 -1.10
CA PRO A 14 -74.47 -24.03 -2.20
C PRO A 14 -73.02 -23.53 -2.25
N ASN A 15 -72.55 -22.75 -1.27
CA ASN A 15 -71.23 -22.15 -1.27
C ASN A 15 -70.29 -22.92 -0.35
N VAL A 16 -69.27 -23.55 -0.91
CA VAL A 16 -68.19 -24.20 -0.20
C VAL A 16 -66.96 -23.31 -0.19
N PHE A 17 -66.53 -22.90 0.97
CA PHE A 17 -65.31 -22.12 1.16
C PHE A 17 -64.14 -23.07 1.44
N LEU A 18 -63.13 -23.08 0.54
CA LEU A 18 -61.94 -23.92 0.68
C LEU A 18 -60.78 -23.04 1.16
N PRO A 19 -60.45 -23.03 2.42
CA PRO A 19 -59.29 -22.29 2.92
C PRO A 19 -58.01 -23.04 2.59
N TYR A 20 -57.02 -22.31 2.07
CA TYR A 20 -55.63 -22.73 1.86
C TYR A 20 -55.42 -24.19 1.44
N LEU A 21 -55.46 -24.45 0.16
CA LEU A 21 -55.05 -25.76 -0.37
C LEU A 21 -53.55 -25.76 -0.63
N SER A 22 -52.85 -26.74 -0.09
CA SER A 22 -51.42 -26.98 -0.38
C SER A 22 -51.20 -27.39 -1.84
N HIS A 23 -49.95 -27.28 -2.32
CA HIS A 23 -49.57 -27.75 -3.67
C HIS A 23 -49.87 -29.25 -3.78
N GLY A 24 -50.47 -29.63 -4.91
CA GLY A 24 -50.80 -31.04 -5.15
C GLY A 24 -52.15 -31.21 -5.86
N THR A 25 -52.57 -32.46 -5.92
CA THR A 25 -53.91 -32.79 -6.51
C THR A 25 -54.84 -33.08 -5.35
N HIS A 26 -55.90 -32.29 -5.31
CA HIS A 26 -56.95 -32.44 -4.29
C HIS A 26 -58.20 -32.96 -4.98
N ASN A 27 -58.82 -33.99 -4.39
CA ASN A 27 -60.12 -34.49 -4.84
C ASN A 27 -61.17 -33.90 -3.93
N LEU A 28 -62.15 -33.22 -4.51
CA LEU A 28 -63.32 -32.74 -3.80
C LEU A 28 -64.44 -33.74 -4.02
N GLU A 29 -64.90 -34.40 -2.97
CA GLU A 29 -66.00 -35.33 -2.95
C GLU A 29 -67.20 -34.63 -2.33
N ILE A 30 -68.34 -34.73 -2.96
CA ILE A 30 -69.60 -34.13 -2.49
C ILE A 30 -70.61 -35.25 -2.24
N GLU A 31 -71.08 -35.32 -1.02
CA GLU A 31 -72.16 -36.22 -0.64
C GLU A 31 -73.48 -35.46 -0.52
N VAL A 32 -74.49 -35.95 -1.19
CA VAL A 32 -75.82 -35.39 -1.14
C VAL A 32 -76.72 -36.32 -0.35
N LEU A 33 -77.33 -35.77 0.72
CA LEU A 33 -78.28 -36.47 1.53
C LEU A 33 -79.73 -36.15 1.08
N ASP A 34 -80.46 -37.16 0.60
CA ASP A 34 -81.87 -37.01 0.34
C ASP A 34 -82.65 -37.21 1.66
N LEU A 35 -83.21 -36.10 2.16
CA LEU A 35 -83.92 -36.05 3.42
C LEU A 35 -85.24 -36.88 3.39
N ASN A 36 -85.79 -37.10 2.22
CA ASN A 36 -87.09 -37.87 2.03
C ASN A 36 -86.81 -39.38 1.93
N ALA A 37 -85.68 -39.80 1.36
CA ALA A 37 -85.38 -41.20 1.12
C ALA A 37 -84.33 -41.76 2.17
N GLY A 38 -83.76 -40.98 3.07
CA GLY A 38 -82.78 -41.37 4.02
C GLY A 38 -81.52 -42.00 3.44
N LYS A 39 -81.27 -41.76 2.13
CA LYS A 39 -80.08 -42.30 1.44
C LYS A 39 -79.11 -41.20 1.07
N SER A 40 -77.83 -41.45 1.35
CA SER A 40 -76.74 -40.56 0.87
C SER A 40 -76.16 -41.12 -0.43
N THR A 41 -75.95 -40.24 -1.39
CA THR A 41 -75.28 -40.56 -2.64
C THR A 41 -74.03 -39.69 -2.77
N VAL A 42 -72.87 -40.36 -2.91
CA VAL A 42 -71.61 -39.68 -3.11
C VAL A 42 -71.46 -39.41 -4.61
N PHE A 43 -71.40 -38.14 -4.97
CA PHE A 43 -71.03 -37.71 -6.30
C PHE A 43 -69.56 -37.28 -6.29
N SER A 44 -68.81 -37.94 -7.06
CA SER A 44 -67.45 -37.46 -7.32
C SER A 44 -67.48 -36.40 -8.46
N VAL A 45 -67.00 -35.21 -8.69
CA VAL A 45 -66.02 -34.79 -7.99
C VAL A 45 -65.01 -34.02 -8.83
N LEU A 46 -64.66 -32.96 -8.32
CA LEU A 46 -63.74 -32.02 -8.98
C LEU A 46 -62.32 -32.35 -8.55
N LYS A 47 -61.43 -32.62 -9.53
CA LYS A 47 -59.99 -32.68 -9.30
C LYS A 47 -59.36 -31.30 -9.43
N ILE A 48 -58.89 -30.75 -8.31
CA ILE A 48 -58.24 -29.43 -8.30
C ILE A 48 -56.72 -29.70 -8.24
N LYS A 49 -55.99 -29.28 -9.28
CA LYS A 49 -54.56 -29.38 -9.34
C LYS A 49 -53.94 -28.01 -9.10
N ILE A 50 -53.26 -27.84 -7.96
CA ILE A 50 -52.54 -26.63 -7.61
C ILE A 50 -51.06 -26.86 -7.95
N SER A 51 -50.58 -26.14 -8.95
CA SER A 51 -49.18 -26.22 -9.38
C SER A 51 -48.29 -25.50 -8.37
N ALA A 52 -47.13 -26.09 -8.07
CA ALA A 52 -46.07 -25.42 -7.27
C ALA A 52 -45.60 -24.16 -8.02
N PRO A 53 -45.34 -23.06 -7.30
CA PRO A 53 -44.80 -21.87 -7.91
C PRO A 53 -43.40 -22.12 -8.46
N PHE A 54 -43.03 -21.42 -9.54
CA PHE A 54 -41.80 -21.62 -10.31
C PHE A 54 -40.51 -21.50 -9.46
N TRP A 55 -40.56 -20.70 -8.40
CA TRP A 55 -39.40 -20.51 -7.51
C TRP A 55 -39.05 -21.75 -6.68
N LEU A 56 -39.93 -22.72 -6.55
CA LEU A 56 -39.67 -24.04 -5.93
C LEU A 56 -39.19 -25.09 -6.93
N ALA A 57 -39.16 -24.74 -8.23
CA ALA A 57 -38.66 -25.64 -9.24
C ALA A 57 -37.13 -25.82 -9.13
N TRP A 58 -36.67 -27.06 -9.24
CA TRP A 58 -35.25 -27.41 -9.10
C TRP A 58 -34.33 -26.61 -10.04
N TRP A 59 -34.77 -26.33 -11.26
CA TRP A 59 -34.01 -25.53 -12.23
C TRP A 59 -33.82 -24.07 -11.78
N PHE A 60 -34.80 -23.47 -11.10
CA PHE A 60 -34.73 -22.11 -10.57
C PHE A 60 -33.74 -22.01 -9.41
N ILE A 61 -33.73 -23.03 -8.53
CA ILE A 61 -32.76 -23.12 -7.42
C ILE A 61 -31.34 -23.25 -7.98
N LEU A 62 -31.14 -24.10 -9.01
CA LEU A 62 -29.84 -24.23 -9.66
C LEU A 62 -29.38 -22.93 -10.33
N LEU A 63 -30.30 -22.19 -10.94
CA LEU A 63 -30.01 -20.89 -11.55
C LEU A 63 -29.55 -19.88 -10.48
N LEU A 64 -30.21 -19.80 -9.35
CA LEU A 64 -29.80 -18.93 -8.23
C LEU A 64 -28.42 -19.31 -7.69
N ILE A 65 -28.16 -20.60 -7.47
CA ILE A 65 -26.86 -21.11 -7.01
C ILE A 65 -25.77 -20.73 -8.01
N SER A 66 -26.01 -20.93 -9.33
CA SER A 66 -25.07 -20.57 -10.39
C SER A 66 -24.76 -19.07 -10.40
N LEU A 67 -25.76 -18.23 -10.19
CA LEU A 67 -25.61 -16.77 -10.17
C LEU A 67 -24.78 -16.30 -8.95
N ILE A 68 -25.04 -16.90 -7.79
CA ILE A 68 -24.25 -16.63 -6.57
C ILE A 68 -22.79 -17.08 -6.78
N PHE A 69 -22.58 -18.28 -7.33
CA PHE A 69 -21.23 -18.79 -7.59
C PHE A 69 -20.48 -17.95 -8.63
N GLY A 70 -21.15 -17.55 -9.71
CA GLY A 70 -20.57 -16.66 -10.72
C GLY A 70 -20.20 -15.29 -10.17
N SER A 71 -21.08 -14.71 -9.35
CA SER A 71 -20.83 -13.43 -8.68
C SER A 71 -19.63 -13.50 -7.73
N THR A 72 -19.59 -14.50 -6.86
CA THR A 72 -18.47 -14.67 -5.90
C THR A 72 -17.15 -14.91 -6.64
N PHE A 73 -17.15 -15.74 -7.69
CA PHE A 73 -15.98 -15.99 -8.52
C PHE A 73 -15.48 -14.72 -9.22
N TYR A 74 -16.38 -13.92 -9.78
CA TYR A 74 -16.06 -12.62 -10.38
C TYR A 74 -15.42 -11.66 -9.35
N PHE A 75 -16.01 -11.56 -8.15
CA PHE A 75 -15.46 -10.72 -7.08
C PHE A 75 -14.06 -11.16 -6.63
N ILE A 76 -13.82 -12.47 -6.53
CA ILE A 76 -12.50 -13.01 -6.17
C ILE A 76 -11.45 -12.64 -7.22
N ILE A 77 -11.77 -12.79 -8.51
CA ILE A 77 -10.85 -12.43 -9.60
C ILE A 77 -10.54 -10.93 -9.58
N GLN A 78 -11.56 -10.10 -9.45
CA GLN A 78 -11.41 -8.64 -9.38
C GLN A 78 -10.55 -8.21 -8.18
N SER A 79 -10.79 -8.80 -7.02
CA SER A 79 -10.01 -8.52 -5.82
C SER A 79 -8.53 -8.89 -5.99
N LYS A 80 -8.25 -10.07 -6.57
CA LYS A 80 -6.88 -10.51 -6.86
C LYS A 80 -6.18 -9.61 -7.89
N ARG A 81 -6.89 -9.14 -8.92
CA ARG A 81 -6.34 -8.19 -9.91
C ARG A 81 -5.97 -6.87 -9.26
N LYS A 82 -6.88 -6.27 -8.49
CA LYS A 82 -6.62 -5.02 -7.77
C LYS A 82 -5.48 -5.14 -6.75
N ALA A 83 -5.37 -6.27 -6.05
CA ALA A 83 -4.27 -6.52 -5.14
C ALA A 83 -2.92 -6.60 -5.85
N LYS A 84 -2.85 -7.28 -7.01
CA LYS A 84 -1.63 -7.35 -7.84
C LYS A 84 -1.23 -5.99 -8.38
N GLU A 85 -2.17 -5.19 -8.88
CA GLU A 85 -1.91 -3.83 -9.36
C GLU A 85 -1.35 -2.93 -8.25
N LYS A 86 -1.97 -2.96 -7.07
CA LYS A 86 -1.47 -2.21 -5.90
C LYS A 86 -0.05 -2.63 -5.51
N ALA A 87 0.22 -3.93 -5.46
CA ALA A 87 1.55 -4.44 -5.15
C ALA A 87 2.59 -4.02 -6.19
N LEU A 88 2.24 -4.03 -7.48
CA LEU A 88 3.12 -3.57 -8.56
C LEU A 88 3.42 -2.08 -8.46
N ILE A 89 2.40 -1.25 -8.18
CA ILE A 89 2.57 0.19 -7.98
C ILE A 89 3.48 0.46 -6.78
N GLN A 90 3.26 -0.20 -5.65
CA GLN A 90 4.11 -0.05 -4.47
C GLN A 90 5.56 -0.45 -4.74
N LYS A 91 5.77 -1.56 -5.49
CA LYS A 91 7.10 -1.97 -5.91
C LYS A 91 7.78 -0.90 -6.75
N ARG A 92 7.09 -0.35 -7.77
CA ARG A 92 7.64 0.73 -8.61
C ARG A 92 7.98 1.98 -7.81
N ILE A 93 7.10 2.39 -6.88
CA ILE A 93 7.37 3.54 -6.00
C ILE A 93 8.62 3.28 -5.16
N ALA A 94 8.78 2.07 -4.61
CA ALA A 94 9.98 1.73 -3.83
C ALA A 94 11.24 1.72 -4.70
N GLU A 95 11.19 1.16 -5.90
CA GLU A 95 12.30 1.17 -6.88
C GLU A 95 12.67 2.61 -7.28
N THR A 96 11.69 3.45 -7.64
CA THR A 96 11.95 4.85 -8.00
C THR A 96 12.52 5.66 -6.83
N LYS A 97 12.02 5.42 -5.61
CA LYS A 97 12.59 6.04 -4.41
C LYS A 97 14.04 5.60 -4.19
N LEU A 98 14.34 4.32 -4.36
CA LEU A 98 15.70 3.80 -4.26
C LEU A 98 16.62 4.40 -5.31
N GLU A 99 16.19 4.48 -6.57
CA GLU A 99 16.93 5.13 -7.66
C GLU A 99 17.18 6.61 -7.36
N ALA A 100 16.17 7.33 -6.86
CA ALA A 100 16.31 8.72 -6.46
C ALA A 100 17.32 8.88 -5.31
N LEU A 101 17.29 8.00 -4.30
CA LEU A 101 18.25 7.98 -3.21
C LEU A 101 19.67 7.71 -3.69
N LEU A 102 19.84 6.72 -4.58
CA LEU A 102 21.14 6.40 -5.17
C LEU A 102 21.67 7.53 -6.08
N SER A 103 20.79 8.26 -6.77
CA SER A 103 21.18 9.40 -7.60
C SER A 103 21.61 10.63 -6.79
N GLN A 104 21.08 10.79 -5.56
CA GLN A 104 21.53 11.82 -4.62
C GLN A 104 22.93 11.54 -4.07
N MET A 105 23.34 10.26 -4.08
CA MET A 105 24.74 9.90 -3.83
C MET A 105 25.53 10.20 -5.09
N ASN A 106 26.24 11.35 -5.11
CA ASN A 106 27.09 11.71 -6.24
C ASN A 106 28.00 10.53 -6.62
N PRO A 107 27.80 9.87 -7.80
CA PRO A 107 28.60 8.70 -8.17
C PRO A 107 30.09 9.02 -8.23
N HIS A 108 30.43 10.23 -8.67
CA HIS A 108 31.80 10.72 -8.73
C HIS A 108 32.43 10.80 -7.33
N PHE A 109 31.71 11.29 -6.32
CA PHE A 109 32.17 11.29 -4.93
C PHE A 109 32.45 9.88 -4.43
N THR A 110 31.53 8.93 -4.68
CA THR A 110 31.68 7.53 -4.27
C THR A 110 32.89 6.86 -4.92
N PHE A 111 33.08 7.05 -6.24
CA PHE A 111 34.26 6.54 -6.94
C PHE A 111 35.56 7.13 -6.40
N ASN A 112 35.58 8.42 -6.13
CA ASN A 112 36.73 9.10 -5.58
C ASN A 112 37.07 8.61 -4.16
N ALA A 113 36.05 8.37 -3.34
CA ALA A 113 36.24 7.79 -2.02
C ALA A 113 36.83 6.38 -2.08
N MET A 114 36.35 5.53 -2.99
CA MET A 114 36.90 4.18 -3.19
C MET A 114 38.37 4.23 -3.65
N ASN A 115 38.71 5.14 -4.57
CA ASN A 115 40.09 5.33 -4.99
C ASN A 115 40.99 5.79 -3.84
N ALA A 116 40.51 6.69 -2.97
CA ALA A 116 41.26 7.11 -1.79
C ALA A 116 41.54 5.94 -0.84
N ILE A 117 40.54 5.11 -0.56
CA ILE A 117 40.68 3.90 0.26
C ILE A 117 41.71 2.96 -0.37
N GLN A 118 41.65 2.70 -1.68
CA GLN A 118 42.63 1.88 -2.38
C GLN A 118 44.08 2.44 -2.23
N ASN A 119 44.24 3.75 -2.39
CA ASN A 119 45.57 4.38 -2.21
C ASN A 119 46.10 4.21 -0.81
N TYR A 120 45.29 4.37 0.24
CA TYR A 120 45.73 4.13 1.62
C TYR A 120 46.15 2.67 1.84
N ILE A 121 45.39 1.71 1.29
CA ILE A 121 45.70 0.28 1.38
C ILE A 121 47.01 -0.06 0.65
N ILE A 122 47.21 0.43 -0.58
CA ILE A 122 48.42 0.18 -1.39
C ILE A 122 49.67 0.76 -0.69
N ASN A 123 49.53 1.91 -0.04
CA ASN A 123 50.62 2.55 0.71
C ASN A 123 50.82 1.98 2.12
N ASN A 124 50.11 0.90 2.49
CA ASN A 124 50.13 0.29 3.83
C ASN A 124 49.75 1.27 4.97
N ASP A 125 48.98 2.33 4.65
CA ASP A 125 48.48 3.31 5.62
C ASP A 125 47.14 2.84 6.20
N THR A 126 47.24 1.83 7.07
CA THR A 126 46.06 1.17 7.65
C THR A 126 45.25 2.12 8.53
N LEU A 127 45.91 3.03 9.28
CA LEU A 127 45.25 3.96 10.19
C LEU A 127 44.36 4.94 9.42
N ASN A 128 44.88 5.59 8.39
CA ASN A 128 44.13 6.51 7.56
C ASN A 128 43.05 5.77 6.74
N SER A 129 43.29 4.53 6.32
CA SER A 129 42.27 3.70 5.67
C SER A 129 41.05 3.44 6.58
N ILE A 130 41.30 3.02 7.83
CA ILE A 130 40.22 2.76 8.81
C ILE A 130 39.48 4.06 9.14
N HIS A 131 40.20 5.15 9.36
CA HIS A 131 39.62 6.44 9.67
C HIS A 131 38.73 6.95 8.51
N PHE A 132 39.23 6.88 7.28
CA PHE A 132 38.47 7.27 6.08
C PHE A 132 37.19 6.44 5.92
N ILE A 133 37.28 5.11 6.04
CA ILE A 133 36.12 4.21 5.97
C ILE A 133 35.08 4.57 7.04
N GLY A 134 35.54 4.89 8.26
CA GLY A 134 34.67 5.30 9.36
C GLY A 134 33.88 6.59 9.05
N GLU A 135 34.58 7.64 8.64
CA GLU A 135 33.98 8.93 8.29
C GLU A 135 33.09 8.80 7.05
N PHE A 136 33.50 8.05 6.03
CA PHE A 136 32.69 7.78 4.85
C PHE A 136 31.39 7.05 5.21
N SER A 137 31.47 6.02 6.08
CA SER A 137 30.29 5.29 6.54
C SER A 137 29.33 6.19 7.34
N LYS A 138 29.86 7.09 8.16
CA LYS A 138 29.08 8.08 8.92
C LYS A 138 28.37 9.06 7.97
N LEU A 139 29.09 9.59 6.96
CA LEU A 139 28.51 10.48 5.96
C LEU A 139 27.38 9.78 5.19
N MET A 140 27.61 8.56 4.72
CA MET A 140 26.64 7.78 3.99
C MET A 140 25.34 7.55 4.79
N ARG A 141 25.48 7.24 6.08
CA ARG A 141 24.32 7.09 6.97
C ARG A 141 23.53 8.39 7.10
N LYS A 142 24.22 9.52 7.36
CA LYS A 142 23.60 10.84 7.44
C LYS A 142 22.90 11.21 6.13
N THR A 143 23.51 10.94 4.97
CA THR A 143 22.92 11.16 3.67
C THR A 143 21.59 10.41 3.52
N LEU A 144 21.57 9.12 3.87
CA LEU A 144 20.36 8.29 3.82
C LEU A 144 19.26 8.76 4.79
N GLU A 145 19.64 9.11 6.02
CA GLU A 145 18.69 9.60 7.04
C GLU A 145 18.09 10.94 6.64
N ASN A 146 18.88 11.86 6.11
CA ASN A 146 18.47 13.20 5.76
C ASN A 146 17.72 13.25 4.42
N SER A 147 18.01 12.35 3.47
CA SER A 147 17.35 12.31 2.17
C SER A 147 15.82 12.12 2.23
N SER A 148 15.30 11.61 3.33
CA SER A 148 13.86 11.43 3.56
C SER A 148 13.18 12.67 4.17
N LYS A 149 13.98 13.65 4.64
CA LYS A 149 13.49 14.86 5.30
C LYS A 149 13.55 16.05 4.33
N PRO A 150 12.47 16.82 4.15
CA PRO A 150 12.50 18.02 3.30
C PRO A 150 13.36 19.14 3.90
N THR A 151 13.42 19.21 5.23
CA THR A 151 14.20 20.20 5.99
C THR A 151 14.85 19.54 7.20
N ILE A 152 16.01 20.08 7.60
CA ILE A 152 16.74 19.71 8.83
C ILE A 152 17.17 21.01 9.57
N PRO A 153 17.46 20.96 10.86
CA PRO A 153 18.10 22.08 11.54
C PRO A 153 19.42 22.47 10.88
N LEU A 154 19.74 23.76 10.85
CA LEU A 154 21.01 24.27 10.32
C LEU A 154 22.22 23.61 10.99
N GLU A 155 22.13 23.28 12.28
CA GLU A 155 23.16 22.55 13.03
C GLU A 155 23.45 21.18 12.39
N GLU A 156 22.40 20.42 12.01
CA GLU A 156 22.57 19.13 11.35
C GLU A 156 23.21 19.27 9.96
N GLU A 157 22.84 20.32 9.19
CA GLU A 157 23.44 20.61 7.89
C GLU A 157 24.91 20.98 8.02
N ILE A 158 25.29 21.81 9.01
CA ILE A 158 26.67 22.17 9.32
C ILE A 158 27.49 20.94 9.72
N ASP A 159 26.94 20.05 10.57
CA ASP A 159 27.62 18.83 11.00
C ASP A 159 27.79 17.82 9.83
N TYR A 160 26.82 17.78 8.94
CA TYR A 160 26.94 17.04 7.68
C TYR A 160 28.08 17.61 6.82
N LEU A 161 28.11 18.93 6.61
CA LEU A 161 29.16 19.60 5.83
C LEU A 161 30.55 19.41 6.40
N LYS A 162 30.71 19.48 7.73
CA LYS A 162 31.99 19.22 8.38
C LYS A 162 32.50 17.81 8.07
N THR A 163 31.62 16.81 8.13
CA THR A 163 31.97 15.43 7.79
C THR A 163 32.34 15.29 6.32
N TYR A 164 31.56 15.92 5.41
CA TYR A 164 31.82 15.93 3.96
C TYR A 164 33.18 16.56 3.63
N VAL A 165 33.45 17.75 4.18
CA VAL A 165 34.72 18.49 3.99
C VAL A 165 35.90 17.71 4.53
N SER A 166 35.75 17.04 5.68
CA SER A 166 36.82 16.19 6.25
C SER A 166 37.20 15.08 5.26
N ILE A 167 36.23 14.38 4.69
CA ILE A 167 36.46 13.29 3.72
C ILE A 167 37.14 13.85 2.44
N GLU A 168 36.64 14.96 1.91
CA GLU A 168 37.26 15.59 0.75
C GLU A 168 38.68 16.04 1.04
N ASN A 169 38.95 16.65 2.20
CA ASN A 169 40.28 17.10 2.57
C ASN A 169 41.27 15.92 2.75
N MET A 170 40.82 14.78 3.29
CA MET A 170 41.65 13.56 3.34
C MET A 170 42.08 13.10 1.93
N ARG A 171 41.25 13.27 0.89
CA ARG A 171 41.63 13.01 -0.51
C ARG A 171 42.73 13.92 -1.00
N PHE A 172 42.80 15.14 -0.49
CA PHE A 172 43.86 16.12 -0.77
C PHE A 172 45.03 16.02 0.23
N ASN A 173 45.21 14.87 0.88
CA ASN A 173 46.26 14.65 1.89
C ASN A 173 46.24 15.69 3.03
N ASN A 174 45.04 16.18 3.38
CA ASN A 174 44.84 17.22 4.41
C ASN A 174 45.57 18.55 4.11
N LEU A 175 45.77 18.86 2.84
CA LEU A 175 46.48 20.08 2.43
C LEU A 175 45.61 21.33 2.49
N VAL A 176 44.26 21.21 2.49
CA VAL A 176 43.36 22.34 2.54
C VAL A 176 43.17 22.80 3.99
N ALA A 177 43.49 24.05 4.27
CA ALA A 177 43.19 24.66 5.57
C ALA A 177 41.69 25.00 5.60
N VAL A 178 40.91 24.29 6.43
CA VAL A 178 39.43 24.44 6.51
C VAL A 178 39.08 25.16 7.81
N GLU A 179 38.25 26.21 7.69
CA GLU A 179 37.75 27.01 8.80
C GLU A 179 36.21 27.18 8.69
N PHE A 180 35.48 26.84 9.76
CA PHE A 180 34.07 27.10 9.91
C PHE A 180 33.87 28.24 10.90
N ARG A 181 33.17 29.30 10.50
CA ARG A 181 32.80 30.42 11.39
C ARG A 181 31.31 30.51 11.46
N ILE A 182 30.77 30.45 12.65
CA ILE A 182 29.32 30.59 12.93
C ILE A 182 29.21 31.76 13.88
N ASP A 183 28.53 32.83 13.42
CA ASP A 183 28.26 33.99 14.25
C ASP A 183 27.32 33.61 15.37
N GLU A 184 27.52 34.19 16.57
CA GLU A 184 26.69 33.91 17.76
C GLU A 184 25.22 34.30 17.57
N THR A 185 24.93 35.19 16.62
CA THR A 185 23.56 35.66 16.31
C THR A 185 22.80 34.67 15.43
N VAL A 186 23.47 33.67 14.86
CA VAL A 186 22.84 32.66 13.97
C VAL A 186 22.09 31.61 14.79
N ASP A 187 20.78 31.53 14.60
CA ASP A 187 19.97 30.48 15.19
C ASP A 187 20.19 29.15 14.41
N THR A 188 20.99 28.27 15.00
CA THR A 188 21.32 26.96 14.41
C THR A 188 20.17 25.96 14.40
N PHE A 189 19.06 26.22 15.10
CA PHE A 189 17.83 25.41 15.06
C PHE A 189 16.90 25.79 13.90
N THR A 190 17.20 26.86 13.18
CA THR A 190 16.42 27.26 11.99
C THR A 190 16.37 26.12 10.99
N PRO A 191 15.16 25.71 10.52
CA PRO A 191 15.02 24.65 9.52
C PRO A 191 15.48 25.12 8.15
N VAL A 192 16.42 24.38 7.54
CA VAL A 192 16.92 24.62 6.18
C VAL A 192 16.64 23.42 5.28
N PRO A 193 16.50 23.61 3.96
CA PRO A 193 16.41 22.49 3.03
C PRO A 193 17.62 21.56 3.16
N THR A 194 17.36 20.26 3.14
CA THR A 194 18.40 19.24 3.27
C THR A 194 19.38 19.29 2.12
N MET A 195 20.68 19.20 2.39
CA MET A 195 21.79 19.24 1.42
C MET A 195 21.83 20.54 0.60
N LEU A 196 21.35 21.67 1.16
CA LEU A 196 21.36 22.98 0.50
C LEU A 196 22.80 23.46 0.22
N LEU A 197 23.69 23.27 1.14
CA LEU A 197 25.05 23.84 1.11
C LEU A 197 26.07 22.91 0.44
N GLN A 198 25.81 21.60 0.41
CA GLN A 198 26.69 20.60 -0.14
C GLN A 198 27.15 20.90 -1.59
N PRO A 199 26.27 21.29 -2.55
CA PRO A 199 26.70 21.53 -3.93
C PRO A 199 27.70 22.68 -4.07
N PHE A 200 27.60 23.68 -3.21
CA PHE A 200 28.55 24.81 -3.23
C PHE A 200 29.93 24.37 -2.77
N VAL A 201 29.99 23.61 -1.69
CA VAL A 201 31.24 23.09 -1.15
C VAL A 201 31.86 22.05 -2.09
N GLU A 202 31.05 21.18 -2.68
CA GLU A 202 31.50 20.23 -3.70
C GLU A 202 32.16 20.93 -4.88
N ASN A 203 31.55 21.99 -5.41
CA ASN A 203 32.09 22.77 -6.50
C ASN A 203 33.44 23.38 -6.16
N VAL A 204 33.68 23.78 -4.92
CA VAL A 204 35.00 24.29 -4.48
C VAL A 204 36.06 23.18 -4.58
N PHE A 205 35.79 21.99 -4.07
CA PHE A 205 36.75 20.87 -4.13
C PHE A 205 37.02 20.38 -5.55
N VAL A 206 36.00 20.43 -6.42
CA VAL A 206 36.12 19.98 -7.83
C VAL A 206 36.83 21.01 -8.70
N HIS A 207 36.55 22.30 -8.51
CA HIS A 207 36.94 23.34 -9.47
C HIS A 207 37.99 24.31 -8.92
N ALA A 208 38.00 24.62 -7.63
CA ALA A 208 38.87 25.65 -7.09
C ALA A 208 40.26 25.11 -6.67
N PHE A 209 40.32 23.84 -6.24
CA PHE A 209 41.58 23.26 -5.78
C PHE A 209 42.29 22.48 -6.89
N ASN A 210 43.20 23.12 -7.56
CA ASN A 210 44.13 22.50 -8.54
C ASN A 210 45.46 22.21 -7.85
N ALA A 211 46.23 21.22 -8.35
CA ALA A 211 47.54 20.82 -7.84
C ALA A 211 48.60 21.93 -7.76
N SER A 212 48.32 23.12 -8.30
CA SER A 212 49.22 24.29 -8.37
C SER A 212 48.99 25.32 -7.25
N HIS A 213 48.02 25.14 -6.36
CA HIS A 213 47.80 26.08 -5.26
C HIS A 213 48.70 25.79 -4.08
N SER A 214 49.62 26.69 -3.81
CA SER A 214 50.38 26.69 -2.55
C SER A 214 49.48 27.23 -1.43
N ASN A 215 49.14 26.37 -0.42
CA ASN A 215 48.27 26.66 0.72
C ASN A 215 46.79 26.97 0.41
N PRO A 216 46.01 26.02 -0.14
CA PRO A 216 44.60 26.22 -0.34
C PRO A 216 43.86 26.40 0.99
N LYS A 217 42.96 27.41 1.07
CA LYS A 217 42.14 27.69 2.24
C LYS A 217 40.64 27.70 1.85
N LEU A 218 39.85 27.01 2.66
CA LEU A 218 38.39 27.00 2.58
C LEU A 218 37.83 27.65 3.87
N LEU A 219 37.15 28.79 3.71
CA LEU A 219 36.41 29.43 4.78
C LEU A 219 34.91 29.32 4.50
N ILE A 220 34.16 28.78 5.44
CA ILE A 220 32.70 28.72 5.42
C ILE A 220 32.18 29.53 6.58
N SER A 221 31.50 30.66 6.28
CA SER A 221 30.93 31.55 7.31
C SER A 221 29.41 31.56 7.25
N PHE A 222 28.79 31.62 8.43
CA PHE A 222 27.36 31.79 8.63
C PHE A 222 27.14 33.06 9.42
N GLU A 223 26.49 34.04 8.78
CA GLU A 223 26.26 35.37 9.32
C GLU A 223 24.84 35.79 9.02
N ILE A 224 24.25 36.67 9.84
CA ILE A 224 22.96 37.29 9.54
C ILE A 224 23.22 38.60 8.81
N GLU A 225 22.72 38.72 7.59
CA GLU A 225 22.74 39.99 6.86
C GLU A 225 21.58 40.88 7.37
N ASN A 226 21.92 42.07 7.90
CA ASN A 226 20.95 43.06 8.42
C ASN A 226 20.41 43.98 7.31
#